data_d16ed3132c6686eb0ef8f94d45d03c91
#
_entry.id   d16ed3132c6686eb0ef8f94d45d03c91
#
_cell.length_a   1.000
_cell.length_b   1.000
_cell.length_c   1.000
_cell.angle_alpha   90.00
_cell.angle_beta   90.00
_cell.angle_gamma   90.00
#
_symmetry.space_group_name_H-M   'P 1'
#
loop_
_entity.id
_entity.type
_entity.pdbx_description
1 polymer ?
#
loop_
_entity_poly.entity_id
_entity_poly.type
_entity_poly.pdbx_seq_one_letter_code
_entity_poly.pdbx_strand_id
1 'polypeptide(L)'
;FRSDASAELPLGRYYLQEVAAPTGYVLDSQRHEVELAYADAYTARVDVSVEIGNEYLPIEVQLYKEKEVLQTVPLPDGQVRQEIVNVPGAGFVFGLYNAADIPFEGGVLLADRLVATGVTDVAGQLAFSGCFPHGEYYLRELSGPAGWKLSGEHILVNLTVDQMTQGATVIAIALEEPVHNELVYFHVTLTKTDITGQETVPGALIEVVDAAGAVIYRAYTDAQGQIPEIPVVPGTYTFREVLAPDGYLLDTEEMQFTVAEDGSVNGNTTLRDNFSRILLHKVDTAGNSLAGAVFALLDGSGREVMTAVADEN
;
A
#
# COMPACT_ATOMS: atom_id res chain seq x y z
N PHE A 1 41.99 23.20 -7.99
CA PHE A 1 42.09 24.17 -9.08
C PHE A 1 43.44 24.94 -8.92
N ARG A 2 44.41 24.73 -9.74
CA ARG A 2 45.59 25.59 -9.79
C ARG A 2 45.31 26.69 -10.81
N SER A 3 45.18 27.93 -10.35
CA SER A 3 45.21 29.08 -11.23
C SER A 3 46.65 29.41 -11.56
N ASP A 4 47.02 29.35 -12.85
CA ASP A 4 48.35 29.76 -13.31
C ASP A 4 48.48 31.30 -13.50
N ALA A 5 47.53 32.06 -12.98
CA ALA A 5 47.60 33.51 -12.98
C ALA A 5 48.58 34.00 -11.91
N SER A 6 49.83 34.14 -12.26
CA SER A 6 50.81 34.82 -11.44
C SER A 6 50.71 36.33 -11.70
N ALA A 7 50.09 37.08 -10.79
CA ALA A 7 50.23 38.51 -10.72
C ALA A 7 51.44 38.85 -9.84
N GLU A 8 52.35 39.70 -10.30
CA GLU A 8 53.38 40.29 -9.42
C GLU A 8 52.69 41.27 -8.48
N LEU A 9 52.59 40.87 -7.19
CA LEU A 9 51.95 41.67 -6.16
C LEU A 9 53.04 42.29 -5.25
N PRO A 10 52.91 43.56 -4.84
CA PRO A 10 53.75 44.14 -3.80
C PRO A 10 53.61 43.36 -2.48
N LEU A 11 54.64 43.43 -1.62
CA LEU A 11 54.50 42.91 -0.25
C LEU A 11 53.37 43.63 0.46
N GLY A 12 52.56 42.88 1.23
CA GLY A 12 51.39 43.41 1.93
C GLY A 12 50.37 42.35 2.29
N ARG A 13 49.25 42.82 2.84
CA ARG A 13 48.12 41.99 3.20
C ARG A 13 47.05 42.06 2.11
N TYR A 14 46.55 40.88 1.76
CA TYR A 14 45.53 40.68 0.73
C TYR A 14 44.40 39.85 1.29
N TYR A 15 43.24 39.88 0.64
CA TYR A 15 42.13 39.04 0.93
C TYR A 15 41.71 38.28 -0.33
N LEU A 16 41.61 36.98 -0.22
CA LEU A 16 40.95 36.15 -1.21
C LEU A 16 39.48 36.01 -0.84
N GLN A 17 38.60 36.20 -1.80
CA GLN A 17 37.18 36.02 -1.64
C GLN A 17 36.67 35.27 -2.87
N GLU A 18 35.94 34.19 -2.66
CA GLU A 18 35.28 33.48 -3.73
C GLU A 18 34.13 34.37 -4.25
N VAL A 19 34.05 34.57 -5.56
CA VAL A 19 32.99 35.37 -6.22
C VAL A 19 31.96 34.53 -6.94
N ALA A 20 32.27 33.25 -7.18
CA ALA A 20 31.36 32.23 -7.72
C ALA A 20 31.89 30.86 -7.35
N ALA A 21 31.04 30.02 -6.73
CA ALA A 21 31.36 28.65 -6.47
C ALA A 21 31.22 27.80 -7.75
N PRO A 22 31.94 26.67 -7.87
CA PRO A 22 31.63 25.67 -8.87
C PRO A 22 30.21 25.17 -8.72
N THR A 23 29.60 24.68 -9.81
CA THR A 23 28.27 24.09 -9.77
C THR A 23 28.25 22.92 -8.78
N GLY A 24 27.26 22.88 -7.89
CA GLY A 24 27.12 21.85 -6.89
C GLY A 24 27.78 22.13 -5.54
N TYR A 25 28.40 23.26 -5.40
CA TYR A 25 29.06 23.67 -4.16
C TYR A 25 28.49 24.96 -3.59
N VAL A 26 28.56 25.09 -2.27
CA VAL A 26 28.19 26.32 -1.57
C VAL A 26 29.29 27.36 -1.76
N LEU A 27 28.88 28.59 -2.07
CA LEU A 27 29.82 29.71 -2.17
C LEU A 27 30.45 29.99 -0.80
N ASP A 28 31.78 29.95 -0.71
CA ASP A 28 32.49 30.46 0.46
C ASP A 28 32.47 31.99 0.49
N SER A 29 31.63 32.54 1.32
CA SER A 29 31.50 33.99 1.49
C SER A 29 32.58 34.63 2.37
N GLN A 30 33.48 33.83 2.96
CA GLN A 30 34.52 34.29 3.86
C GLN A 30 35.62 34.99 3.06
N ARG A 31 36.34 35.90 3.75
CA ARG A 31 37.53 36.50 3.26
C ARG A 31 38.72 35.87 3.94
N HIS A 32 39.59 35.27 3.13
CA HIS A 32 40.80 34.61 3.58
C HIS A 32 41.95 35.58 3.48
N GLU A 33 42.54 35.94 4.62
CA GLU A 33 43.67 36.85 4.65
C GLU A 33 44.95 36.13 4.19
N VAL A 34 45.70 36.78 3.30
CA VAL A 34 46.99 36.33 2.77
C VAL A 34 48.01 37.42 2.96
N GLU A 35 49.11 37.14 3.64
CA GLU A 35 50.17 38.07 3.83
C GLU A 35 51.41 37.68 3.00
N LEU A 36 51.81 38.59 2.12
CA LEU A 36 53.09 38.53 1.41
C LEU A 36 54.13 39.32 2.21
N ALA A 37 54.89 38.63 3.06
CA ALA A 37 55.88 39.27 3.90
C ALA A 37 57.30 39.13 3.33
N TYR A 38 58.16 40.09 3.59
CA TYR A 38 59.58 40.00 3.28
C TYR A 38 60.21 38.86 4.06
N ALA A 39 60.86 37.94 3.36
CA ALA A 39 61.53 36.82 4.01
C ALA A 39 63.00 37.16 4.42
N ASP A 40 63.83 37.45 3.43
CA ASP A 40 65.22 37.86 3.60
C ASP A 40 65.85 38.41 2.32
N ALA A 41 67.10 38.92 2.39
CA ALA A 41 67.80 39.52 1.27
C ALA A 41 68.20 38.53 0.14
N TYR A 42 68.10 37.24 0.38
CA TYR A 42 68.52 36.19 -0.57
C TYR A 42 67.31 35.45 -1.19
N THR A 43 66.10 35.69 -0.69
CA THR A 43 64.88 35.12 -1.23
C THR A 43 64.41 35.88 -2.45
N ALA A 44 64.60 35.28 -3.61
CA ALA A 44 64.29 35.92 -4.89
C ALA A 44 62.77 36.00 -5.15
N ARG A 45 61.95 35.14 -4.52
CA ARG A 45 60.52 35.05 -4.72
C ARG A 45 59.84 34.55 -3.42
N VAL A 46 58.75 35.16 -3.05
CA VAL A 46 57.91 34.71 -1.94
C VAL A 46 56.65 34.08 -2.54
N ASP A 47 56.44 32.80 -2.27
CA ASP A 47 55.22 32.06 -2.65
C ASP A 47 54.42 31.77 -1.40
N VAL A 48 53.11 32.08 -1.47
CA VAL A 48 52.14 31.72 -0.40
C VAL A 48 51.10 30.84 -1.03
N SER A 49 50.86 29.67 -0.41
CA SER A 49 49.80 28.75 -0.81
C SER A 49 48.65 28.85 0.19
N VAL A 50 47.43 28.98 -0.32
CA VAL A 50 46.21 29.00 0.47
C VAL A 50 45.30 27.93 -0.10
N GLU A 51 44.77 27.07 0.77
CA GLU A 51 43.82 26.06 0.44
C GLU A 51 42.43 26.49 0.95
N ILE A 52 41.44 26.50 0.08
CA ILE A 52 40.08 26.91 0.37
C ILE A 52 39.18 25.79 -0.19
N GLY A 53 38.38 25.16 0.70
CA GLY A 53 37.45 24.11 0.35
C GLY A 53 36.03 24.64 0.28
N ASN A 54 35.19 24.09 -0.61
CA ASN A 54 33.77 24.38 -0.68
C ASN A 54 32.97 23.13 -0.19
N GLU A 55 31.91 23.39 0.52
CA GLU A 55 30.97 22.34 0.91
C GLU A 55 30.06 22.01 -0.26
N TYR A 56 29.57 20.73 -0.31
CA TYR A 56 28.52 20.34 -1.25
C TYR A 56 27.22 21.07 -0.97
N LEU A 57 26.46 21.41 -2.01
CA LEU A 57 25.09 21.86 -1.84
C LEU A 57 24.26 20.76 -1.15
N PRO A 58 23.37 21.14 -0.22
CA PRO A 58 22.38 20.20 0.32
C PRO A 58 21.53 19.61 -0.81
N ILE A 59 21.26 18.32 -0.72
CA ILE A 59 20.42 17.58 -1.66
C ILE A 59 19.15 17.16 -0.93
N GLU A 60 18.02 17.31 -1.58
CA GLU A 60 16.74 16.84 -1.13
C GLU A 60 16.15 15.87 -2.17
N VAL A 61 15.98 14.59 -1.76
CA VAL A 61 15.34 13.56 -2.58
C VAL A 61 13.96 13.31 -2.00
N GLN A 62 12.93 13.60 -2.79
CA GLN A 62 11.53 13.45 -2.39
C GLN A 62 10.90 12.25 -3.10
N LEU A 63 10.12 11.46 -2.35
CA LEU A 63 9.27 10.42 -2.89
C LEU A 63 7.85 10.52 -2.33
N TYR A 64 6.89 10.02 -3.10
CA TYR A 64 5.52 9.80 -2.67
C TYR A 64 5.22 8.30 -2.67
N LYS A 65 4.67 7.82 -1.55
CA LYS A 65 4.34 6.41 -1.32
C LYS A 65 2.84 6.21 -1.35
N GLU A 66 2.40 5.24 -2.13
CA GLU A 66 1.04 4.73 -2.13
C GLU A 66 1.01 3.27 -1.66
N LYS A 67 -0.11 2.86 -1.12
CA LYS A 67 -0.42 1.48 -0.76
C LYS A 67 -1.87 1.15 -1.09
N GLU A 68 -2.12 -0.10 -1.42
CA GLU A 68 -3.47 -0.62 -1.58
C GLU A 68 -4.16 -0.81 -0.23
N VAL A 69 -5.48 -0.59 -0.20
CA VAL A 69 -6.35 -0.98 0.91
C VAL A 69 -7.66 -1.51 0.37
N LEU A 70 -8.34 -2.37 1.14
CA LEU A 70 -9.74 -2.73 0.87
C LEU A 70 -10.64 -1.62 1.39
N GLN A 71 -11.43 -1.04 0.51
CA GLN A 71 -12.44 -0.03 0.83
C GLN A 71 -13.83 -0.62 0.69
N THR A 72 -14.65 -0.44 1.73
CA THR A 72 -16.05 -0.84 1.72
C THR A 72 -16.89 0.15 0.91
N VAL A 73 -17.59 -0.35 -0.11
CA VAL A 73 -18.42 0.45 -1.01
C VAL A 73 -19.87 -0.03 -0.96
N PRO A 74 -20.81 0.80 -0.47
CA PRO A 74 -22.24 0.50 -0.54
C PRO A 74 -22.76 0.66 -1.99
N LEU A 75 -23.62 -0.27 -2.40
CA LEU A 75 -24.26 -0.28 -3.71
C LEU A 75 -25.71 0.22 -3.61
N PRO A 76 -26.31 0.77 -4.70
CA PRO A 76 -27.65 1.33 -4.69
C PRO A 76 -28.78 0.34 -4.32
N ASP A 77 -28.56 -0.97 -4.53
CA ASP A 77 -29.48 -2.07 -4.20
C ASP A 77 -29.37 -2.55 -2.75
N GLY A 78 -28.56 -1.88 -1.91
CA GLY A 78 -28.33 -2.22 -0.51
C GLY A 78 -27.27 -3.28 -0.30
N GLN A 79 -26.64 -3.80 -1.34
CA GLN A 79 -25.47 -4.63 -1.25
C GLN A 79 -24.23 -3.80 -0.84
N VAL A 80 -23.20 -4.48 -0.38
CA VAL A 80 -21.92 -3.87 0.03
C VAL A 80 -20.80 -4.75 -0.47
N ARG A 81 -19.79 -4.14 -1.09
CA ARG A 81 -18.60 -4.86 -1.56
C ARG A 81 -17.31 -4.21 -1.09
N GLN A 82 -16.23 -4.94 -1.25
CA GLN A 82 -14.86 -4.44 -1.07
C GLN A 82 -14.27 -4.10 -2.43
N GLU A 83 -13.59 -2.96 -2.50
CA GLU A 83 -12.79 -2.55 -3.67
C GLU A 83 -11.37 -2.25 -3.23
N ILE A 84 -10.38 -2.58 -4.08
CA ILE A 84 -9.00 -2.20 -3.86
C ILE A 84 -8.81 -0.77 -4.35
N VAL A 85 -8.31 0.09 -3.46
CA VAL A 85 -8.00 1.48 -3.78
C VAL A 85 -6.61 1.85 -3.28
N ASN A 86 -5.96 2.80 -3.96
CA ASN A 86 -4.69 3.34 -3.55
C ASN A 86 -4.89 4.51 -2.58
N VAL A 87 -4.13 4.50 -1.50
CA VAL A 87 -4.11 5.57 -0.50
C VAL A 87 -2.66 5.93 -0.14
N PRO A 88 -2.41 7.11 0.46
CA PRO A 88 -1.08 7.46 0.96
C PRO A 88 -0.50 6.39 1.88
N GLY A 89 0.74 5.98 1.63
CA GLY A 89 1.43 4.92 2.35
C GLY A 89 2.30 5.46 3.49
N ALA A 90 1.75 5.57 4.71
CA ALA A 90 2.51 5.97 5.89
C ALA A 90 3.29 4.81 6.52
N GLY A 91 4.44 5.12 7.15
CA GLY A 91 5.20 4.18 7.97
C GLY A 91 6.13 3.23 7.20
N PHE A 92 6.34 3.44 5.91
CA PHE A 92 7.32 2.70 5.11
C PHE A 92 8.71 3.31 5.26
N VAL A 93 9.69 2.47 5.54
CA VAL A 93 11.09 2.86 5.75
C VAL A 93 11.87 2.66 4.47
N PHE A 94 12.54 3.72 4.02
CA PHE A 94 13.43 3.68 2.87
C PHE A 94 14.86 3.98 3.27
N GLY A 95 15.80 3.37 2.54
CA GLY A 95 17.22 3.70 2.57
C GLY A 95 17.66 4.33 1.27
N LEU A 96 18.47 5.37 1.35
CA LEU A 96 19.20 5.94 0.22
C LEU A 96 20.61 5.32 0.20
N TYR A 97 20.99 4.75 -0.92
CA TYR A 97 22.28 4.06 -1.14
C TYR A 97 22.99 4.66 -2.34
N ASN A 98 24.32 4.71 -2.34
CA ASN A 98 25.06 4.99 -3.56
C ASN A 98 25.12 3.75 -4.46
N ALA A 99 24.88 3.94 -5.76
CA ALA A 99 24.82 2.85 -6.74
C ALA A 99 26.22 2.42 -7.24
N ALA A 100 27.21 3.28 -7.14
CA ALA A 100 28.58 3.03 -7.58
C ALA A 100 29.58 3.64 -6.59
N ASP A 101 30.86 3.32 -6.75
CA ASP A 101 31.94 4.00 -6.02
C ASP A 101 31.96 5.48 -6.34
N ILE A 102 31.81 6.34 -5.33
CA ILE A 102 31.81 7.78 -5.48
C ILE A 102 33.05 8.38 -4.83
N PRO A 103 33.99 8.94 -5.58
CA PRO A 103 35.13 9.65 -5.02
C PRO A 103 34.68 10.98 -4.42
N PHE A 104 35.19 11.33 -3.25
CA PHE A 104 34.96 12.61 -2.58
C PHE A 104 36.22 13.07 -1.86
N GLU A 105 36.23 14.30 -1.40
CA GLU A 105 37.34 14.79 -0.58
C GLU A 105 37.47 14.00 0.72
N GLY A 106 38.57 13.31 0.86
CA GLY A 106 38.83 12.43 2.01
C GLY A 106 38.70 10.94 1.73
N GLY A 107 38.29 10.51 0.50
CA GLY A 107 38.24 9.09 0.17
C GLY A 107 37.32 8.67 -0.95
N VAL A 108 36.82 7.45 -0.85
CA VAL A 108 35.84 6.89 -1.77
C VAL A 108 34.69 6.33 -0.97
N LEU A 109 33.48 6.74 -1.26
CA LEU A 109 32.26 6.08 -0.81
C LEU A 109 32.06 4.84 -1.66
N LEU A 110 32.34 3.67 -1.10
CA LEU A 110 32.18 2.40 -1.84
C LEU A 110 30.71 2.15 -2.17
N ALA A 111 30.45 1.48 -3.30
CA ALA A 111 29.12 1.12 -3.74
C ALA A 111 28.29 0.39 -2.67
N ASP A 112 26.97 0.48 -2.76
CA ASP A 112 25.99 -0.14 -1.87
C ASP A 112 26.08 0.28 -0.39
N ARG A 113 26.59 1.48 -0.11
CA ARG A 113 26.56 2.05 1.23
C ARG A 113 25.26 2.77 1.50
N LEU A 114 24.63 2.44 2.63
CA LEU A 114 23.50 3.20 3.16
C LEU A 114 23.99 4.58 3.62
N VAL A 115 23.47 5.64 2.99
CA VAL A 115 23.85 7.02 3.30
C VAL A 115 22.79 7.77 4.10
N ALA A 116 21.52 7.38 3.96
CA ALA A 116 20.43 7.95 4.73
C ALA A 116 19.26 6.96 4.87
N THR A 117 18.46 7.13 5.92
CA THR A 117 17.17 6.43 6.09
C THR A 117 16.08 7.43 6.38
N GLY A 118 14.86 7.09 5.99
CA GLY A 118 13.69 7.90 6.30
C GLY A 118 12.42 7.07 6.31
N VAL A 119 11.35 7.65 6.86
CA VAL A 119 10.04 7.01 7.02
C VAL A 119 8.98 7.88 6.38
N THR A 120 8.08 7.30 5.59
CA THR A 120 6.97 8.03 4.97
C THR A 120 5.98 8.53 6.03
N ASP A 121 5.53 9.76 5.88
CA ASP A 121 4.56 10.40 6.76
C ASP A 121 3.10 9.97 6.47
N VAL A 122 2.15 10.58 7.17
CA VAL A 122 0.71 10.30 7.01
C VAL A 122 0.16 10.68 5.63
N ALA A 123 0.85 11.57 4.92
CA ALA A 123 0.53 11.94 3.54
C ALA A 123 1.27 11.07 2.51
N GLY A 124 2.02 10.05 2.94
CA GLY A 124 2.83 9.19 2.09
C GLY A 124 4.12 9.85 1.59
N GLN A 125 4.49 11.00 2.15
CA GLN A 125 5.67 11.76 1.70
C GLN A 125 6.91 11.39 2.50
N LEU A 126 8.04 11.38 1.83
CA LEU A 126 9.36 11.24 2.44
C LEU A 126 10.35 12.13 1.69
N ALA A 127 11.17 12.87 2.45
CA ALA A 127 12.30 13.62 1.92
C ALA A 127 13.59 13.18 2.62
N PHE A 128 14.62 12.92 1.84
CA PHE A 128 16.00 12.78 2.31
C PHE A 128 16.70 14.11 2.10
N SER A 129 17.22 14.68 3.17
CA SER A 129 17.96 15.93 3.12
C SER A 129 19.37 15.73 3.67
N GLY A 130 20.40 16.21 2.97
CA GLY A 130 21.77 16.10 3.41
C GLY A 130 22.78 16.59 2.38
N CYS A 131 24.04 16.68 2.80
CA CYS A 131 25.17 16.96 1.91
C CYS A 131 25.77 15.63 1.47
N PHE A 132 25.40 15.15 0.29
CA PHE A 132 25.89 13.90 -0.28
C PHE A 132 26.84 14.20 -1.44
N PRO A 133 27.91 13.41 -1.65
CA PRO A 133 28.75 13.53 -2.84
C PRO A 133 27.92 13.35 -4.11
N HIS A 134 28.29 14.01 -5.19
CA HIS A 134 27.61 13.86 -6.46
C HIS A 134 27.86 12.46 -7.05
N GLY A 135 26.81 11.81 -7.57
CA GLY A 135 26.90 10.49 -8.12
C GLY A 135 25.54 9.82 -8.33
N GLU A 136 25.59 8.55 -8.64
CA GLU A 136 24.40 7.72 -8.79
C GLU A 136 24.01 7.10 -7.47
N TYR A 137 22.72 7.20 -7.14
CA TYR A 137 22.13 6.65 -5.94
C TYR A 137 20.92 5.81 -6.29
N TYR A 138 20.46 5.03 -5.34
CA TYR A 138 19.15 4.36 -5.43
C TYR A 138 18.45 4.36 -4.08
N LEU A 139 17.13 4.37 -4.15
CA LEU A 139 16.26 4.14 -3.01
C LEU A 139 15.87 2.66 -2.95
N ARG A 140 15.83 2.12 -1.76
CA ARG A 140 15.34 0.77 -1.48
C ARG A 140 14.40 0.80 -0.29
N GLU A 141 13.26 0.14 -0.42
CA GLU A 141 12.35 -0.08 0.69
C GLU A 141 12.97 -1.10 1.66
N LEU A 142 13.07 -0.76 2.94
CA LEU A 142 13.71 -1.57 3.97
C LEU A 142 12.70 -2.33 4.81
N SER A 143 11.59 -1.67 5.15
CA SER A 143 10.50 -2.25 5.91
C SER A 143 9.22 -1.41 5.75
N GLY A 144 8.08 -1.99 6.14
CA GLY A 144 6.80 -1.32 6.14
C GLY A 144 5.87 -1.91 7.19
N PRO A 145 4.66 -1.34 7.34
CA PRO A 145 3.62 -1.93 8.15
C PRO A 145 3.28 -3.35 7.70
N ALA A 146 2.80 -4.19 8.60
CA ALA A 146 2.31 -5.53 8.25
C ALA A 146 1.11 -5.45 7.29
N GLY A 147 0.96 -6.46 6.44
CA GLY A 147 -0.16 -6.59 5.51
C GLY A 147 0.13 -6.09 4.09
N TRP A 148 1.31 -5.55 3.82
CA TRP A 148 1.73 -5.17 2.46
C TRP A 148 2.98 -5.91 2.02
N LYS A 149 3.06 -6.18 0.70
CA LYS A 149 4.27 -6.73 0.09
C LYS A 149 5.30 -5.61 -0.04
N LEU A 150 6.51 -5.84 0.47
CA LEU A 150 7.60 -4.88 0.29
C LEU A 150 8.10 -4.93 -1.16
N SER A 151 8.40 -3.75 -1.73
CA SER A 151 9.06 -3.67 -3.02
C SER A 151 10.52 -4.06 -2.89
N GLY A 152 10.97 -5.00 -3.70
CA GLY A 152 12.39 -5.37 -3.82
C GLY A 152 13.15 -4.51 -4.83
N GLU A 153 12.52 -3.53 -5.43
CA GLU A 153 13.10 -2.72 -6.50
C GLU A 153 14.08 -1.67 -5.99
N HIS A 154 15.11 -1.41 -6.79
CA HIS A 154 16.01 -0.28 -6.62
C HIS A 154 15.55 0.86 -7.52
N ILE A 155 15.14 1.97 -6.92
CA ILE A 155 14.70 3.16 -7.64
C ILE A 155 15.89 4.07 -7.81
N LEU A 156 16.38 4.20 -9.03
CA LEU A 156 17.57 5.00 -9.34
C LEU A 156 17.30 6.50 -9.13
N VAL A 157 18.23 7.16 -8.47
CA VAL A 157 18.27 8.60 -8.24
C VAL A 157 19.63 9.13 -8.68
N ASN A 158 19.62 9.91 -9.73
CA ASN A 158 20.86 10.47 -10.26
C ASN A 158 21.09 11.89 -9.70
N LEU A 159 22.12 12.05 -8.85
CA LEU A 159 22.52 13.31 -8.26
C LEU A 159 23.69 13.91 -9.03
N THR A 160 23.47 14.26 -10.31
CA THR A 160 24.52 14.84 -11.16
C THR A 160 24.46 16.36 -11.21
N VAL A 161 25.62 16.93 -11.47
CA VAL A 161 25.83 18.40 -11.61
C VAL A 161 25.00 19.02 -12.74
N ASP A 162 24.63 18.23 -13.76
CA ASP A 162 23.91 18.69 -14.94
C ASP A 162 22.48 19.14 -14.68
N GLN A 163 21.89 18.69 -13.54
CA GLN A 163 20.52 19.03 -13.13
C GLN A 163 20.45 20.33 -12.30
N MET A 164 21.57 21.00 -12.08
CA MET A 164 21.66 22.15 -11.20
C MET A 164 21.42 23.46 -11.92
N THR A 165 20.53 24.27 -11.37
CA THR A 165 20.35 25.66 -11.79
C THR A 165 21.47 26.50 -11.16
N GLN A 166 22.13 27.36 -11.93
CA GLN A 166 23.13 28.25 -11.40
C GLN A 166 22.54 29.18 -10.32
N GLY A 167 23.12 29.17 -9.13
CA GLY A 167 22.62 29.92 -7.97
C GLY A 167 21.62 29.15 -7.09
N ALA A 168 21.41 27.88 -7.35
CA ALA A 168 20.63 27.03 -6.44
C ALA A 168 21.27 26.91 -5.06
N THR A 169 20.48 26.93 -4.01
CA THR A 169 20.91 26.72 -2.62
C THR A 169 20.64 25.30 -2.10
N VAL A 170 19.85 24.53 -2.85
CA VAL A 170 19.51 23.14 -2.61
C VAL A 170 19.26 22.47 -3.96
N ILE A 171 19.53 21.16 -4.03
CA ILE A 171 19.24 20.34 -5.20
C ILE A 171 18.04 19.49 -4.82
N ALA A 172 16.87 19.82 -5.34
CA ALA A 172 15.64 19.04 -5.09
C ALA A 172 15.37 18.08 -6.26
N ILE A 173 15.23 16.79 -5.95
CA ILE A 173 14.87 15.72 -6.89
C ILE A 173 13.61 15.06 -6.36
N ALA A 174 12.52 15.19 -7.09
CA ALA A 174 11.28 14.47 -6.80
C ALA A 174 11.15 13.30 -7.76
N LEU A 175 10.76 12.14 -7.24
CA LEU A 175 10.36 11.02 -8.09
C LEU A 175 9.05 11.37 -8.79
N GLU A 176 8.97 11.12 -10.10
CA GLU A 176 7.78 11.43 -10.91
C GLU A 176 6.62 10.48 -10.60
N GLU A 177 6.93 9.21 -10.36
CA GLU A 177 5.93 8.18 -10.11
C GLU A 177 5.88 7.80 -8.63
N PRO A 178 4.68 7.53 -8.09
CA PRO A 178 4.51 7.00 -6.74
C PRO A 178 5.19 5.64 -6.58
N VAL A 179 5.82 5.41 -5.43
CA VAL A 179 6.26 4.06 -5.06
C VAL A 179 5.06 3.31 -4.47
N HIS A 180 4.70 2.19 -5.06
CA HIS A 180 3.47 1.45 -4.76
C HIS A 180 3.74 0.14 -4.01
N ASN A 181 2.89 -0.22 -3.02
CA ASN A 181 2.88 -1.54 -2.40
C ASN A 181 1.51 -2.19 -2.49
N GLU A 182 1.51 -3.44 -2.92
CA GLU A 182 0.32 -4.28 -2.98
C GLU A 182 -0.10 -4.75 -1.59
N LEU A 183 -1.41 -4.78 -1.36
CA LEU A 183 -2.01 -5.36 -0.17
C LEU A 183 -1.91 -6.89 -0.20
N VAL A 184 -1.64 -7.51 0.95
CA VAL A 184 -1.80 -8.95 1.13
C VAL A 184 -3.24 -9.23 1.52
N TYR A 185 -4.01 -9.80 0.61
CA TYR A 185 -5.40 -10.20 0.86
C TYR A 185 -5.69 -11.57 0.23
N PHE A 186 -6.79 -12.17 0.64
CA PHE A 186 -7.22 -13.49 0.21
C PHE A 186 -8.70 -13.45 -0.17
N HIS A 187 -9.15 -14.49 -0.87
CA HIS A 187 -10.55 -14.63 -1.24
C HIS A 187 -11.20 -15.75 -0.42
N VAL A 188 -12.37 -15.48 0.14
CA VAL A 188 -13.19 -16.46 0.88
C VAL A 188 -14.51 -16.65 0.15
N THR A 189 -14.95 -17.91 0.03
CA THR A 189 -16.27 -18.25 -0.47
C THR A 189 -17.14 -18.70 0.68
N LEU A 190 -18.33 -18.09 0.83
CA LEU A 190 -19.36 -18.52 1.75
C LEU A 190 -20.39 -19.38 1.02
N THR A 191 -20.92 -20.40 1.70
CA THR A 191 -21.93 -21.30 1.14
C THR A 191 -23.18 -21.30 2.02
N LYS A 192 -24.34 -21.33 1.39
CA LYS A 192 -25.64 -21.45 2.02
C LYS A 192 -26.33 -22.72 1.53
N THR A 193 -26.73 -23.57 2.50
CA THR A 193 -27.47 -24.81 2.21
C THR A 193 -28.71 -24.90 3.07
N ASP A 194 -29.60 -25.84 2.74
CA ASP A 194 -30.67 -26.27 3.65
C ASP A 194 -30.09 -26.97 4.90
N ILE A 195 -30.91 -27.19 5.88
CA ILE A 195 -30.47 -27.81 7.14
C ILE A 195 -29.90 -29.23 6.95
N THR A 196 -30.30 -29.92 5.87
CA THR A 196 -29.78 -31.25 5.54
C THR A 196 -28.40 -31.19 4.89
N GLY A 197 -28.03 -30.05 4.31
CA GLY A 197 -26.80 -29.86 3.51
C GLY A 197 -26.88 -30.48 2.12
N GLN A 198 -28.08 -30.88 1.66
CA GLN A 198 -28.30 -31.52 0.35
C GLN A 198 -28.64 -30.52 -0.75
N GLU A 199 -29.35 -29.46 -0.38
CA GLU A 199 -29.78 -28.44 -1.31
C GLU A 199 -29.07 -27.12 -1.04
N THR A 200 -28.63 -26.46 -2.09
CA THR A 200 -28.08 -25.09 -2.01
C THR A 200 -29.21 -24.08 -1.91
N VAL A 201 -29.00 -22.98 -1.20
CA VAL A 201 -30.01 -21.94 -0.97
C VAL A 201 -29.60 -20.65 -1.67
N PRO A 202 -30.11 -20.42 -2.91
CA PRO A 202 -29.89 -19.15 -3.61
C PRO A 202 -30.81 -18.05 -3.10
N GLY A 203 -30.38 -16.79 -3.24
CA GLY A 203 -31.19 -15.62 -2.91
C GLY A 203 -31.24 -15.24 -1.43
N ALA A 204 -30.46 -15.88 -0.57
CA ALA A 204 -30.27 -15.46 0.81
C ALA A 204 -29.36 -14.23 0.88
N LEU A 205 -29.76 -13.20 1.63
CA LEU A 205 -28.92 -12.01 1.84
C LEU A 205 -28.02 -12.21 3.06
N ILE A 206 -26.73 -12.23 2.83
CA ILE A 206 -25.71 -12.48 3.86
C ILE A 206 -24.88 -11.21 4.07
N GLU A 207 -24.59 -10.91 5.34
CA GLU A 207 -23.60 -9.91 5.75
C GLU A 207 -22.34 -10.58 6.26
N VAL A 208 -21.18 -9.98 5.93
CA VAL A 208 -19.90 -10.26 6.56
C VAL A 208 -19.45 -9.04 7.34
N VAL A 209 -19.08 -9.28 8.59
CA VAL A 209 -18.72 -8.25 9.56
C VAL A 209 -17.30 -8.50 10.03
N ASP A 210 -16.49 -7.45 10.12
CA ASP A 210 -15.13 -7.54 10.66
C ASP A 210 -15.12 -7.60 12.20
N ALA A 211 -13.93 -7.75 12.78
CA ALA A 211 -13.76 -7.82 14.24
C ALA A 211 -14.16 -6.52 14.97
N ALA A 212 -14.28 -5.39 14.27
CA ALA A 212 -14.75 -4.12 14.82
C ALA A 212 -16.28 -3.98 14.76
N GLY A 213 -16.98 -4.94 14.15
CA GLY A 213 -18.44 -4.93 13.97
C GLY A 213 -18.89 -4.14 12.73
N ALA A 214 -17.98 -3.75 11.84
CA ALA A 214 -18.33 -3.07 10.61
C ALA A 214 -18.74 -4.09 9.53
N VAL A 215 -19.83 -3.80 8.80
CA VAL A 215 -20.23 -4.60 7.64
C VAL A 215 -19.26 -4.29 6.51
N ILE A 216 -18.48 -5.30 6.11
CA ILE A 216 -17.49 -5.18 5.03
C ILE A 216 -18.03 -5.74 3.70
N TYR A 217 -18.99 -6.67 3.76
CA TYR A 217 -19.59 -7.27 2.58
C TYR A 217 -21.06 -7.60 2.84
N ARG A 218 -21.92 -7.42 1.84
CA ARG A 218 -23.34 -7.81 1.88
C ARG A 218 -23.77 -8.16 0.48
N ALA A 219 -24.18 -9.40 0.27
CA ALA A 219 -24.62 -9.86 -1.04
C ALA A 219 -25.66 -10.97 -0.94
N TYR A 220 -26.39 -11.19 -2.03
CA TYR A 220 -27.23 -12.34 -2.18
C TYR A 220 -26.44 -13.56 -2.62
N THR A 221 -26.79 -14.74 -2.11
CA THR A 221 -26.23 -16.01 -2.60
C THR A 221 -26.65 -16.21 -4.07
N ASP A 222 -25.72 -16.72 -4.87
CA ASP A 222 -25.93 -17.04 -6.28
C ASP A 222 -26.76 -18.31 -6.49
N ALA A 223 -26.90 -18.77 -7.75
CA ALA A 223 -27.64 -19.97 -8.11
C ALA A 223 -27.07 -21.26 -7.50
N GLN A 224 -25.82 -21.24 -7.05
CA GLN A 224 -25.12 -22.32 -6.36
C GLN A 224 -25.19 -22.18 -4.83
N GLY A 225 -25.93 -21.18 -4.34
CA GLY A 225 -26.01 -20.88 -2.90
C GLY A 225 -24.71 -20.31 -2.36
N GLN A 226 -23.90 -19.64 -3.17
CA GLN A 226 -22.59 -19.14 -2.79
C GLN A 226 -22.48 -17.61 -2.87
N ILE A 227 -21.64 -17.06 -2.05
CA ILE A 227 -21.05 -15.74 -2.25
C ILE A 227 -19.56 -15.99 -2.51
N PRO A 228 -19.15 -16.00 -3.80
CA PRO A 228 -17.79 -16.33 -4.18
C PRO A 228 -16.85 -15.13 -3.98
N GLU A 229 -15.58 -15.43 -3.76
CA GLU A 229 -14.45 -14.50 -3.88
C GLU A 229 -14.58 -13.20 -3.08
N ILE A 230 -15.03 -13.28 -1.83
CA ILE A 230 -15.04 -12.13 -0.92
C ILE A 230 -13.59 -11.79 -0.57
N PRO A 231 -13.09 -10.60 -0.95
CA PRO A 231 -11.72 -10.21 -0.64
C PRO A 231 -11.63 -9.78 0.84
N VAL A 232 -10.68 -10.36 1.56
CA VAL A 232 -10.45 -10.12 2.99
C VAL A 232 -8.95 -10.13 3.31
N VAL A 233 -8.52 -9.32 4.26
CA VAL A 233 -7.17 -9.39 4.85
C VAL A 233 -7.13 -10.48 5.94
N PRO A 234 -5.94 -10.91 6.40
CA PRO A 234 -5.83 -11.75 7.58
C PRO A 234 -6.58 -11.17 8.77
N GLY A 235 -7.44 -11.97 9.42
CA GLY A 235 -8.29 -11.50 10.51
C GLY A 235 -9.44 -12.44 10.83
N THR A 236 -10.27 -12.03 11.79
CA THR A 236 -11.47 -12.77 12.20
C THR A 236 -12.71 -12.05 11.70
N TYR A 237 -13.63 -12.82 11.14
CA TYR A 237 -14.85 -12.34 10.51
C TYR A 237 -16.06 -13.12 11.03
N THR A 238 -17.17 -12.42 11.13
CA THR A 238 -18.48 -13.02 11.44
C THR A 238 -19.38 -12.84 10.22
N PHE A 239 -20.14 -13.86 9.86
CA PHE A 239 -21.16 -13.75 8.85
C PHE A 239 -22.50 -14.23 9.37
N ARG A 240 -23.57 -13.59 8.87
CA ARG A 240 -24.94 -13.82 9.30
C ARG A 240 -25.92 -13.61 8.16
N GLU A 241 -27.04 -14.28 8.24
CA GLU A 241 -28.13 -14.05 7.35
C GLU A 241 -28.97 -12.85 7.81
N VAL A 242 -29.34 -11.96 6.88
CA VAL A 242 -30.23 -10.81 7.12
C VAL A 242 -31.57 -10.94 6.43
N LEU A 243 -31.65 -11.78 5.39
CA LEU A 243 -32.89 -12.09 4.71
C LEU A 243 -32.82 -13.50 4.14
N ALA A 244 -33.75 -14.36 4.57
CA ALA A 244 -33.95 -15.69 3.99
C ALA A 244 -34.77 -15.59 2.69
N PRO A 245 -34.50 -16.43 1.68
CA PRO A 245 -35.35 -16.52 0.51
C PRO A 245 -36.69 -17.22 0.81
N ASP A 246 -37.64 -17.09 -0.11
CA ASP A 246 -38.96 -17.69 0.01
C ASP A 246 -38.88 -19.22 0.26
N GLY A 247 -39.61 -19.69 1.25
CA GLY A 247 -39.64 -21.10 1.65
C GLY A 247 -38.63 -21.49 2.72
N TYR A 248 -37.75 -20.60 3.12
CA TYR A 248 -36.75 -20.82 4.18
C TYR A 248 -37.06 -19.94 5.39
N LEU A 249 -36.57 -20.37 6.54
CA LEU A 249 -36.66 -19.60 7.79
C LEU A 249 -35.33 -18.87 8.01
N LEU A 250 -35.44 -17.60 8.37
CA LEU A 250 -34.25 -16.80 8.71
C LEU A 250 -33.44 -17.47 9.81
N ASP A 251 -32.17 -17.77 9.51
CA ASP A 251 -31.22 -18.21 10.52
C ASP A 251 -30.63 -16.99 11.24
N THR A 252 -30.82 -16.94 12.54
CA THR A 252 -30.31 -15.88 13.40
C THR A 252 -28.96 -16.21 14.04
N GLU A 253 -28.39 -17.38 13.74
CA GLU A 253 -27.07 -17.75 14.22
C GLU A 253 -25.99 -16.97 13.45
N GLU A 254 -24.98 -16.52 14.20
CA GLU A 254 -23.78 -15.91 13.65
C GLU A 254 -22.66 -16.94 13.58
N MET A 255 -22.05 -17.07 12.40
CA MET A 255 -20.94 -17.97 12.18
C MET A 255 -19.63 -17.18 12.07
N GLN A 256 -18.55 -17.75 12.59
CA GLN A 256 -17.25 -17.11 12.62
C GLN A 256 -16.22 -17.92 11.85
N PHE A 257 -15.37 -17.20 11.09
CA PHE A 257 -14.18 -17.76 10.48
C PHE A 257 -12.98 -16.82 10.67
N THR A 258 -11.78 -17.38 10.57
CA THR A 258 -10.52 -16.65 10.67
C THR A 258 -9.67 -16.93 9.43
N VAL A 259 -9.09 -15.89 8.86
CA VAL A 259 -8.13 -15.98 7.77
C VAL A 259 -6.74 -15.71 8.35
N ALA A 260 -5.84 -16.66 8.20
CA ALA A 260 -4.47 -16.54 8.68
C ALA A 260 -3.59 -15.77 7.68
N GLU A 261 -2.37 -15.40 8.10
CA GLU A 261 -1.39 -14.68 7.26
C GLU A 261 -0.96 -15.46 6.00
N ASP A 262 -1.11 -16.78 6.00
CA ASP A 262 -0.83 -17.66 4.85
C ASP A 262 -2.06 -17.89 3.96
N GLY A 263 -3.20 -17.25 4.27
CA GLY A 263 -4.46 -17.39 3.56
C GLY A 263 -5.29 -18.60 3.97
N SER A 264 -4.84 -19.41 4.92
CA SER A 264 -5.64 -20.54 5.43
C SER A 264 -6.88 -20.04 6.18
N VAL A 265 -8.04 -20.65 5.87
CA VAL A 265 -9.33 -20.30 6.47
C VAL A 265 -9.67 -21.34 7.52
N ASN A 266 -9.91 -20.91 8.75
CA ASN A 266 -10.30 -21.73 9.88
C ASN A 266 -11.69 -21.30 10.39
N GLY A 267 -12.50 -22.26 10.80
CA GLY A 267 -13.89 -22.03 11.25
C GLY A 267 -14.91 -22.47 10.23
N ASN A 268 -16.14 -21.96 10.36
CA ASN A 268 -17.25 -22.35 9.50
C ASN A 268 -17.48 -21.29 8.41
N THR A 269 -17.64 -21.73 7.17
CA THR A 269 -17.98 -20.90 6.01
C THR A 269 -19.30 -21.30 5.37
N THR A 270 -20.11 -22.11 6.08
CA THR A 270 -21.41 -22.60 5.60
C THR A 270 -22.51 -22.25 6.58
N LEU A 271 -23.52 -21.52 6.14
CA LEU A 271 -24.81 -21.35 6.85
C LEU A 271 -25.83 -22.37 6.38
N ARG A 272 -26.71 -22.77 7.30
CA ARG A 272 -27.76 -23.77 7.02
C ARG A 272 -29.13 -23.26 7.45
N ASP A 273 -30.07 -23.25 6.51
CA ASP A 273 -31.43 -22.82 6.76
C ASP A 273 -32.38 -23.97 7.01
N ASN A 274 -33.24 -23.78 8.00
CA ASN A 274 -34.46 -24.57 8.11
C ASN A 274 -35.43 -24.12 7.02
N PHE A 275 -36.22 -25.06 6.55
CA PHE A 275 -37.28 -24.78 5.57
C PHE A 275 -38.63 -25.10 6.14
N SER A 276 -39.68 -24.42 5.66
CA SER A 276 -41.08 -24.75 5.96
C SER A 276 -41.62 -25.62 4.84
N ARG A 277 -42.20 -26.77 5.21
CA ARG A 277 -42.87 -27.69 4.28
C ARG A 277 -44.29 -27.96 4.73
N ILE A 278 -45.19 -28.02 3.76
CA ILE A 278 -46.50 -28.59 3.95
C ILE A 278 -46.48 -30.00 3.35
N LEU A 279 -46.51 -31.02 4.18
CA LEU A 279 -46.67 -32.41 3.72
C LEU A 279 -48.17 -32.74 3.71
N LEU A 280 -48.69 -33.08 2.53
CA LEU A 280 -50.06 -33.49 2.33
C LEU A 280 -50.07 -34.96 1.94
N HIS A 281 -50.68 -35.82 2.78
CA HIS A 281 -50.95 -37.22 2.44
C HIS A 281 -52.41 -37.37 2.04
N LYS A 282 -52.64 -37.73 0.79
CA LYS A 282 -53.98 -38.03 0.30
C LYS A 282 -54.25 -39.52 0.45
N VAL A 283 -55.25 -39.85 1.27
CA VAL A 283 -55.64 -41.25 1.55
C VAL A 283 -57.12 -41.49 1.27
N ASP A 284 -57.50 -42.75 1.03
CA ASP A 284 -58.90 -43.21 0.98
C ASP A 284 -59.46 -43.36 2.39
N THR A 285 -60.71 -43.81 2.51
CA THR A 285 -61.39 -44.04 3.77
C THR A 285 -60.84 -45.25 4.58
N ALA A 286 -60.01 -46.07 3.95
CA ALA A 286 -59.30 -47.16 4.56
C ALA A 286 -57.86 -46.81 4.96
N GLY A 287 -57.37 -45.60 4.65
CA GLY A 287 -56.04 -45.13 4.95
C GLY A 287 -54.98 -45.45 3.88
N ASN A 288 -55.38 -45.94 2.71
CA ASN A 288 -54.43 -46.20 1.61
C ASN A 288 -54.13 -44.94 0.82
N SER A 289 -52.89 -44.78 0.41
CA SER A 289 -52.45 -43.63 -0.41
C SER A 289 -53.23 -43.53 -1.71
N LEU A 290 -53.62 -42.32 -2.09
CA LEU A 290 -54.33 -42.02 -3.35
C LEU A 290 -53.49 -41.08 -4.18
N ALA A 291 -52.88 -41.62 -5.21
CA ALA A 291 -52.16 -40.83 -6.22
C ALA A 291 -53.08 -40.13 -7.22
N GLY A 292 -52.60 -39.06 -7.90
CA GLY A 292 -53.28 -38.35 -8.97
C GLY A 292 -54.28 -37.27 -8.51
N ALA A 293 -54.50 -37.06 -7.22
CA ALA A 293 -55.27 -35.95 -6.70
C ALA A 293 -54.48 -34.63 -6.89
N VAL A 294 -55.13 -33.61 -7.46
CA VAL A 294 -54.55 -32.31 -7.65
C VAL A 294 -54.98 -31.36 -6.55
N PHE A 295 -54.03 -30.70 -5.89
CA PHE A 295 -54.29 -29.72 -4.85
C PHE A 295 -53.76 -28.38 -5.25
N ALA A 296 -54.52 -27.33 -4.95
CA ALA A 296 -54.06 -25.94 -5.01
C ALA A 296 -53.81 -25.43 -3.60
N LEU A 297 -52.62 -24.84 -3.36
CA LEU A 297 -52.35 -24.09 -2.14
C LEU A 297 -52.77 -22.64 -2.40
N LEU A 298 -53.65 -22.12 -1.54
CA LEU A 298 -54.14 -20.77 -1.61
C LEU A 298 -53.56 -19.91 -0.48
N ASP A 299 -53.26 -18.66 -0.75
CA ASP A 299 -52.91 -17.67 0.29
C ASP A 299 -54.15 -17.22 1.09
N GLY A 300 -53.92 -16.39 2.13
CA GLY A 300 -55.03 -15.92 2.99
C GLY A 300 -56.05 -15.01 2.26
N SER A 301 -55.80 -14.58 1.02
CA SER A 301 -56.75 -13.86 0.15
C SER A 301 -57.51 -14.78 -0.81
N GLY A 302 -57.17 -16.10 -0.80
CA GLY A 302 -57.75 -17.08 -1.70
C GLY A 302 -57.08 -17.16 -3.06
N ARG A 303 -55.96 -16.50 -3.27
CA ARG A 303 -55.20 -16.58 -4.52
C ARG A 303 -54.32 -17.85 -4.51
N GLU A 304 -54.32 -18.55 -5.64
CA GLU A 304 -53.45 -19.70 -5.83
C GLU A 304 -51.97 -19.32 -5.80
N VAL A 305 -51.23 -20.02 -4.90
CA VAL A 305 -49.81 -19.89 -4.72
C VAL A 305 -49.05 -20.96 -5.52
N MET A 306 -49.54 -22.22 -5.45
CA MET A 306 -48.99 -23.35 -6.19
C MET A 306 -50.02 -24.47 -6.35
N THR A 307 -49.76 -25.35 -7.31
CA THR A 307 -50.45 -26.63 -7.42
C THR A 307 -49.50 -27.79 -7.24
N ALA A 308 -49.98 -28.88 -6.65
CA ALA A 308 -49.26 -30.14 -6.49
C ALA A 308 -50.14 -31.30 -6.82
N VAL A 309 -49.59 -32.40 -7.32
CA VAL A 309 -50.26 -33.67 -7.58
C VAL A 309 -49.77 -34.67 -6.56
N ALA A 310 -50.69 -35.36 -5.87
CA ALA A 310 -50.33 -36.42 -4.95
C ALA A 310 -49.70 -37.59 -5.74
N ASP A 311 -48.56 -38.08 -5.26
CA ASP A 311 -47.88 -39.26 -5.78
C ASP A 311 -48.31 -40.55 -5.04
N GLU A 312 -47.61 -41.66 -5.28
CA GLU A 312 -47.92 -42.96 -4.69
C GLU A 312 -47.35 -43.14 -3.28
N ASN A 313 -46.62 -42.14 -2.71
CA ASN A 313 -45.96 -42.25 -1.42
C ASN A 313 -46.75 -41.61 -0.28
#